data_fedc50dcd8b0d10af008c34c26f3749f
#
_entry.id   fedc50dcd8b0d10af008c34c26f3749f
#
_cell.length_a   1.000
_cell.length_b   1.000
_cell.length_c   1.000
_cell.angle_alpha   90.00
_cell.angle_beta   90.00
_cell.angle_gamma   90.00
#
_symmetry.space_group_name_H-M   'P 1'
#
loop_
_entity.id
_entity.type
_entity.pdbx_description
1 polymer ?
#
loop_
_entity_poly.entity_id
_entity_poly.type
_entity_poly.pdbx_seq_one_letter_code
_entity_poly.pdbx_strand_id
1 'polypeptide(L)'
;DWGEGSVQLIEIPTKEEVHDNIAGFWLPKVPLQAKAEHNFTYRLHWGPDAPKAHTLGRFARTAIGTRGEGTKLFVLDLVGDGLKTADPKKIKGVVTAEKAEVKNIVTQPNPETGGWRLSFEIPIKDNTPIELRASLMQDDQALSEIWIYRWAP
;
A
#
# COMPACT_ATOMS: atom_id res chain seq x y z
N ASP A 1 -19.21 -0.94 -10.13
CA ASP A 1 -18.10 -0.47 -10.96
C ASP A 1 -18.27 1.02 -11.25
N TRP A 2 -17.23 1.79 -10.98
CA TRP A 2 -17.21 3.25 -11.19
C TRP A 2 -16.61 3.63 -12.55
N GLY A 3 -16.25 2.65 -13.37
CA GLY A 3 -15.59 2.84 -14.63
C GLY A 3 -14.11 3.23 -14.50
N GLU A 4 -13.51 3.70 -15.60
CA GLU A 4 -12.14 4.22 -15.59
C GLU A 4 -12.11 5.64 -15.00
N GLY A 5 -11.10 5.91 -14.19
CA GLY A 5 -10.91 7.21 -13.55
C GLY A 5 -9.78 7.19 -12.53
N SER A 6 -9.77 8.20 -11.65
CA SER A 6 -8.79 8.30 -10.56
C SER A 6 -9.43 8.84 -9.29
N VAL A 7 -8.91 8.42 -8.13
CA VAL A 7 -9.21 9.07 -6.87
C VAL A 7 -8.34 10.32 -6.76
N GLN A 8 -8.97 11.46 -6.53
CA GLN A 8 -8.29 12.73 -6.30
C GLN A 8 -8.37 13.07 -4.81
N LEU A 9 -7.26 13.54 -4.27
CA LEU A 9 -7.17 14.14 -2.95
C LEU A 9 -6.68 15.57 -3.13
N ILE A 10 -7.47 16.52 -2.64
CA ILE A 10 -7.11 17.94 -2.65
C ILE A 10 -6.94 18.39 -1.21
N GLU A 11 -5.78 18.93 -0.91
CA GLU A 11 -5.46 19.56 0.37
C GLU A 11 -5.30 21.06 0.13
N ILE A 12 -6.12 21.85 0.79
CA ILE A 12 -6.09 23.33 0.71
C ILE A 12 -5.39 23.84 1.96
N PRO A 13 -4.23 24.49 1.87
CA PRO A 13 -3.55 25.06 3.03
C PRO A 13 -4.46 26.06 3.75
N THR A 14 -4.70 25.82 5.03
CA THR A 14 -5.43 26.76 5.91
C THR A 14 -4.72 26.88 7.25
N LYS A 15 -4.88 28.02 7.90
CA LYS A 15 -4.32 28.29 9.23
C LYS A 15 -5.28 27.89 10.36
N GLU A 16 -6.54 27.61 10.03
CA GLU A 16 -7.59 27.33 11.00
C GLU A 16 -8.27 26.00 10.67
N GLU A 17 -8.44 25.16 11.70
CA GLU A 17 -9.03 23.82 11.59
C GLU A 17 -10.55 23.85 11.32
N VAL A 18 -11.20 24.99 11.51
CA VAL A 18 -12.64 25.15 11.29
C VAL A 18 -13.05 25.10 9.81
N HIS A 19 -12.09 25.16 8.90
CA HIS A 19 -12.37 25.09 7.47
C HIS A 19 -12.15 23.68 6.94
N ASP A 20 -13.15 23.17 6.20
CA ASP A 20 -12.96 21.95 5.42
C ASP A 20 -11.90 22.18 4.36
N ASN A 21 -10.73 21.60 4.58
CA ASN A 21 -9.55 21.82 3.75
C ASN A 21 -9.04 20.59 3.02
N ILE A 22 -9.72 19.46 3.18
CA ILE A 22 -9.37 18.20 2.52
C ILE A 22 -10.61 17.68 1.81
N ALA A 23 -10.50 17.46 0.50
CA ALA A 23 -11.53 16.86 -0.31
C ALA A 23 -11.01 15.64 -1.05
N GLY A 24 -11.68 14.49 -0.90
CA GLY A 24 -11.41 13.27 -1.66
C GLY A 24 -12.61 12.93 -2.55
N PHE A 25 -12.36 12.69 -3.85
CA PHE A 25 -13.42 12.35 -4.77
C PHE A 25 -12.94 11.50 -5.94
N TRP A 26 -13.90 10.84 -6.60
CA TRP A 26 -13.66 10.12 -7.84
C TRP A 26 -13.76 11.06 -9.03
N LEU A 27 -12.71 11.11 -9.85
CA LEU A 27 -12.70 11.80 -11.14
C LEU A 27 -12.83 10.79 -12.26
N PRO A 28 -13.99 10.70 -12.94
CA PRO A 28 -14.17 9.81 -14.08
C PRO A 28 -13.26 10.23 -15.25
N LYS A 29 -12.71 9.25 -15.98
CA LYS A 29 -11.92 9.50 -17.21
C LYS A 29 -12.74 10.23 -18.26
N VAL A 30 -14.03 9.87 -18.38
CA VAL A 30 -14.98 10.57 -19.24
C VAL A 30 -15.75 11.58 -18.40
N PRO A 31 -15.61 12.89 -18.66
CA PRO A 31 -16.31 13.90 -17.90
C PRO A 31 -17.84 13.76 -17.98
N LEU A 32 -18.50 14.06 -16.87
CA LEU A 32 -19.97 14.12 -16.83
C LEU A 32 -20.45 15.23 -17.77
N GLN A 33 -21.43 14.89 -18.61
CA GLN A 33 -21.97 15.84 -19.59
C GLN A 33 -23.01 16.76 -18.94
N ALA A 34 -22.99 18.04 -19.32
CA ALA A 34 -24.00 18.99 -18.87
C ALA A 34 -25.40 18.56 -19.34
N LYS A 35 -26.40 18.68 -18.47
CA LYS A 35 -27.81 18.30 -18.71
C LYS A 35 -28.04 16.80 -18.96
N ALA A 36 -27.04 15.93 -18.74
CA ALA A 36 -27.21 14.50 -18.73
C ALA A 36 -27.73 14.04 -17.36
N GLU A 37 -28.45 12.95 -17.36
CA GLU A 37 -28.90 12.30 -16.13
C GLU A 37 -27.87 11.24 -15.71
N HIS A 38 -27.46 11.30 -14.45
CA HIS A 38 -26.47 10.38 -13.89
C HIS A 38 -27.04 9.73 -12.62
N ASN A 39 -27.13 8.40 -12.61
CA ASN A 39 -27.65 7.65 -11.48
C ASN A 39 -26.53 6.81 -10.85
N PHE A 40 -26.33 6.97 -9.54
CA PHE A 40 -25.35 6.19 -8.77
C PHE A 40 -26.04 5.46 -7.63
N THR A 41 -25.76 4.17 -7.49
CA THR A 41 -26.24 3.36 -6.38
C THR A 41 -25.06 2.75 -5.66
N TYR A 42 -24.93 3.02 -4.37
CA TYR A 42 -23.84 2.49 -3.55
C TYR A 42 -24.33 2.20 -2.12
N ARG A 43 -23.56 1.40 -1.41
CA ARG A 43 -23.81 1.07 -0.01
C ARG A 43 -22.65 1.51 0.85
N LEU A 44 -22.93 2.30 1.88
CA LEU A 44 -21.96 2.68 2.90
C LEU A 44 -22.05 1.72 4.09
N HIS A 45 -20.90 1.30 4.58
CA HIS A 45 -20.79 0.53 5.80
C HIS A 45 -19.96 1.36 6.79
N TRP A 46 -20.57 1.66 7.93
CA TRP A 46 -19.94 2.39 9.03
C TRP A 46 -19.58 1.39 10.11
N GLY A 47 -18.29 1.24 10.43
CA GLY A 47 -17.83 0.29 11.43
C GLY A 47 -16.31 0.34 11.60
N PRO A 48 -15.77 -0.33 12.64
CA PRO A 48 -14.33 -0.37 12.91
C PRO A 48 -13.56 -1.16 11.86
N ASP A 49 -14.21 -2.11 11.16
CA ASP A 49 -13.59 -2.99 10.19
C ASP A 49 -14.40 -3.07 8.88
N ALA A 50 -13.74 -3.49 7.82
CA ALA A 50 -14.39 -3.77 6.54
C ALA A 50 -15.44 -4.88 6.69
N PRO A 51 -16.64 -4.76 6.05
CA PRO A 51 -17.74 -5.71 6.21
C PRO A 51 -17.48 -7.10 5.60
N LYS A 52 -16.42 -7.25 4.82
CA LYS A 52 -15.97 -8.52 4.23
C LYS A 52 -14.51 -8.75 4.59
N ALA A 53 -14.21 -9.96 5.04
CA ALA A 53 -12.83 -10.39 5.21
C ALA A 53 -12.07 -10.28 3.86
N HIS A 54 -10.93 -9.65 3.89
CA HIS A 54 -10.01 -9.63 2.75
C HIS A 54 -9.44 -11.03 2.52
N THR A 55 -9.47 -11.49 1.28
CA THR A 55 -8.80 -12.75 0.90
C THR A 55 -7.30 -12.57 0.74
N LEU A 56 -6.85 -11.34 0.48
CA LEU A 56 -5.44 -10.98 0.38
C LEU A 56 -4.78 -10.87 1.76
N GLY A 57 -3.51 -11.22 1.81
CA GLY A 57 -2.68 -10.93 2.97
C GLY A 57 -2.58 -9.43 3.24
N ARG A 58 -2.58 -9.04 4.51
CA ARG A 58 -2.42 -7.65 4.96
C ARG A 58 -1.09 -7.44 5.66
N PHE A 59 -0.55 -6.26 5.58
CA PHE A 59 0.64 -5.87 6.32
C PHE A 59 0.27 -5.55 7.77
N ALA A 60 0.66 -6.42 8.68
CA ALA A 60 0.33 -6.30 10.10
C ALA A 60 1.36 -5.46 10.87
N ARG A 61 2.60 -5.39 10.38
CA ARG A 61 3.68 -4.66 11.02
C ARG A 61 4.66 -4.12 10.00
N THR A 62 5.13 -2.91 10.24
CA THR A 62 6.27 -2.29 9.58
C THR A 62 7.32 -1.96 10.64
N ALA A 63 8.55 -2.42 10.43
CA ALA A 63 9.69 -2.04 11.25
C ALA A 63 10.80 -1.51 10.35
N ILE A 64 11.51 -0.49 10.82
CA ILE A 64 12.59 0.15 10.08
C ILE A 64 13.80 0.22 11.00
N GLY A 65 14.92 -0.28 10.51
CA GLY A 65 16.21 -0.24 11.20
C GLY A 65 17.28 0.43 10.34
N THR A 66 18.43 0.65 10.95
CA THR A 66 19.62 1.11 10.23
C THR A 66 20.59 -0.05 10.10
N ARG A 67 21.15 -0.26 8.90
CA ARG A 67 22.14 -1.29 8.62
C ARG A 67 23.38 -0.64 8.01
N GLY A 68 24.43 -0.53 8.81
CA GLY A 68 25.62 0.22 8.41
C GLY A 68 25.35 1.70 8.20
N GLU A 69 26.29 2.41 7.60
CA GLU A 69 26.15 3.83 7.28
C GLU A 69 25.22 4.03 6.07
N GLY A 70 24.21 4.90 6.23
CA GLY A 70 23.36 5.37 5.14
C GLY A 70 22.42 4.31 4.53
N THR A 71 22.20 3.14 5.16
CA THR A 71 21.27 2.14 4.64
C THR A 71 20.13 1.88 5.63
N LYS A 72 18.89 1.94 5.16
CA LYS A 72 17.70 1.57 5.92
C LYS A 72 17.26 0.16 5.56
N LEU A 73 17.01 -0.64 6.59
CA LEU A 73 16.40 -1.96 6.49
C LEU A 73 14.92 -1.85 6.83
N PHE A 74 14.08 -2.23 5.90
CA PHE A 74 12.64 -2.38 6.09
C PHE A 74 12.29 -3.83 6.33
N VAL A 75 11.45 -4.08 7.33
CA VAL A 75 10.94 -5.41 7.67
C VAL A 75 9.44 -5.32 7.80
N LEU A 76 8.74 -6.01 6.93
CA LEU A 76 7.29 -6.01 6.81
C LEU A 76 6.76 -7.41 7.17
N ASP A 77 5.90 -7.51 8.16
CA ASP A 77 5.23 -8.76 8.52
C ASP A 77 3.81 -8.77 7.94
N LEU A 78 3.48 -9.85 7.25
CA LEU A 78 2.19 -10.04 6.58
C LEU A 78 1.45 -11.22 7.22
N VAL A 79 0.14 -11.05 7.36
CA VAL A 79 -0.78 -12.07 7.86
C VAL A 79 -2.02 -12.16 6.98
N GLY A 80 -2.66 -13.30 6.95
CA GLY A 80 -3.90 -13.54 6.20
C GLY A 80 -4.07 -15.00 5.83
N ASP A 81 -5.32 -15.44 5.68
CA ASP A 81 -5.61 -16.85 5.40
C ASP A 81 -5.13 -17.28 4.01
N GLY A 82 -5.19 -16.39 3.03
CA GLY A 82 -4.68 -16.66 1.68
C GLY A 82 -3.17 -16.93 1.63
N LEU A 83 -2.42 -16.44 2.60
CA LEU A 83 -0.97 -16.69 2.69
C LEU A 83 -0.63 -18.09 3.21
N LYS A 84 -1.54 -18.75 3.94
CA LYS A 84 -1.32 -20.08 4.52
C LYS A 84 -1.31 -21.20 3.48
N THR A 85 -2.01 -20.99 2.38
CA THR A 85 -2.14 -21.97 1.28
C THR A 85 -1.20 -21.71 0.12
N ALA A 86 -0.44 -20.64 0.17
CA ALA A 86 0.47 -20.24 -0.89
C ALA A 86 1.72 -21.15 -0.94
N ASP A 87 2.19 -21.47 -2.15
CA ASP A 87 3.40 -22.27 -2.35
C ASP A 87 4.66 -21.46 -2.00
N PRO A 88 5.40 -21.83 -0.93
CA PRO A 88 6.57 -21.09 -0.50
C PRO A 88 7.65 -20.89 -1.58
N LYS A 89 7.74 -21.80 -2.54
CA LYS A 89 8.73 -21.73 -3.62
C LYS A 89 8.38 -20.71 -4.70
N LYS A 90 7.13 -20.28 -4.74
CA LYS A 90 6.60 -19.38 -5.77
C LYS A 90 6.33 -17.97 -5.26
N ILE A 91 6.40 -17.75 -3.95
CA ILE A 91 6.16 -16.43 -3.37
C ILE A 91 7.35 -15.52 -3.63
N LYS A 92 7.05 -14.35 -4.18
CA LYS A 92 8.02 -13.29 -4.43
C LYS A 92 7.58 -11.99 -3.79
N GLY A 93 8.50 -11.32 -3.12
CA GLY A 93 8.34 -9.92 -2.73
C GLY A 93 8.62 -9.02 -3.92
N VAL A 94 7.67 -8.16 -4.24
CA VAL A 94 7.83 -7.10 -5.24
C VAL A 94 7.93 -5.78 -4.49
N VAL A 95 9.06 -5.09 -4.66
CA VAL A 95 9.30 -3.81 -4.00
C VAL A 95 9.76 -2.80 -5.04
N THR A 96 9.18 -1.61 -5.01
CA THR A 96 9.60 -0.48 -5.84
C THR A 96 9.84 0.74 -4.97
N ALA A 97 10.77 1.57 -5.40
CA ALA A 97 11.10 2.84 -4.77
C ALA A 97 11.23 3.92 -5.84
N GLU A 98 10.63 5.09 -5.61
CA GLU A 98 10.90 6.25 -6.42
C GLU A 98 12.19 6.93 -5.95
N LYS A 99 13.08 7.26 -6.89
CA LYS A 99 14.36 7.96 -6.64
C LYS A 99 15.36 7.22 -5.76
N ALA A 100 15.17 5.92 -5.52
CA ALA A 100 16.11 5.09 -4.77
C ALA A 100 16.19 3.69 -5.36
N GLU A 101 17.31 3.02 -5.07
CA GLU A 101 17.53 1.62 -5.44
C GLU A 101 17.04 0.71 -4.31
N VAL A 102 16.31 -0.35 -4.66
CA VAL A 102 15.93 -1.40 -3.70
C VAL A 102 16.97 -2.52 -3.76
N LYS A 103 17.47 -2.92 -2.61
CA LYS A 103 18.47 -4.00 -2.48
C LYS A 103 17.99 -5.09 -1.53
N ASN A 104 18.58 -6.28 -1.67
CA ASN A 104 18.46 -7.40 -0.74
C ASN A 104 16.99 -7.73 -0.38
N ILE A 105 16.11 -7.85 -1.39
CA ILE A 105 14.72 -8.27 -1.18
C ILE A 105 14.74 -9.74 -0.75
N VAL A 106 14.24 -10.00 0.46
CA VAL A 106 14.12 -11.35 1.02
C VAL A 106 12.67 -11.58 1.44
N THR A 107 12.12 -12.71 1.02
CA THR A 107 10.77 -13.16 1.39
C THR A 107 10.89 -14.51 2.07
N GLN A 108 10.33 -14.65 3.27
CA GLN A 108 10.39 -15.87 4.05
C GLN A 108 9.15 -16.08 4.91
N PRO A 109 8.79 -17.33 5.24
CA PRO A 109 7.76 -17.60 6.24
C PRO A 109 8.12 -16.95 7.59
N ASN A 110 7.10 -16.46 8.28
CA ASN A 110 7.22 -15.96 9.66
C ASN A 110 6.48 -16.89 10.63
N PRO A 111 7.19 -17.82 11.29
CA PRO A 111 6.55 -18.80 12.17
C PRO A 111 5.86 -18.18 13.40
N GLU A 112 6.31 -17.00 13.84
CA GLU A 112 5.71 -16.31 14.98
C GLU A 112 4.28 -15.83 14.72
N THR A 113 4.02 -15.41 13.47
CA THR A 113 2.70 -14.89 13.08
C THR A 113 1.89 -15.90 12.27
N GLY A 114 2.50 -17.00 11.83
CA GLY A 114 1.93 -17.93 10.87
C GLY A 114 1.74 -17.32 9.46
N GLY A 115 2.40 -16.20 9.20
CA GLY A 115 2.35 -15.46 7.95
C GLY A 115 3.69 -15.41 7.24
N TRP A 116 4.00 -14.26 6.65
CA TRP A 116 5.21 -14.02 5.87
C TRP A 116 5.93 -12.77 6.32
N ARG A 117 7.24 -12.76 6.09
CA ARG A 117 8.11 -11.59 6.28
C ARG A 117 8.74 -11.22 4.95
N LEU A 118 8.61 -9.96 4.59
CA LEU A 118 9.30 -9.32 3.47
C LEU A 118 10.29 -8.32 4.04
N SER A 119 11.55 -8.42 3.69
CA SER A 119 12.55 -7.44 4.06
C SER A 119 13.32 -6.95 2.84
N PHE A 120 13.76 -5.70 2.89
CA PHE A 120 14.55 -5.07 1.83
C PHE A 120 15.36 -3.90 2.38
N GLU A 121 16.34 -3.46 1.62
CA GLU A 121 17.26 -2.39 1.98
C GLU A 121 17.17 -1.24 0.99
N ILE A 122 17.24 -0.02 1.53
CA ILE A 122 17.29 1.22 0.75
C ILE A 122 18.52 2.01 1.18
N PRO A 123 19.52 2.19 0.30
CA PRO A 123 20.61 3.14 0.51
C PRO A 123 20.07 4.57 0.49
N ILE A 124 20.26 5.31 1.58
CA ILE A 124 19.88 6.72 1.70
C ILE A 124 21.07 7.58 1.30
N LYS A 125 20.91 8.35 0.26
CA LYS A 125 21.97 9.20 -0.29
C LYS A 125 21.90 10.64 0.19
N ASP A 126 20.68 11.11 0.43
CA ASP A 126 20.38 12.49 0.83
C ASP A 126 19.06 12.55 1.61
N ASN A 127 18.59 13.75 1.88
CA ASN A 127 17.34 13.98 2.62
C ASN A 127 16.09 14.01 1.72
N THR A 128 16.16 13.50 0.50
CA THR A 128 15.01 13.45 -0.40
C THR A 128 14.01 12.39 0.08
N PRO A 129 12.73 12.72 0.23
CA PRO A 129 11.70 11.73 0.53
C PRO A 129 11.61 10.66 -0.57
N ILE A 130 11.41 9.41 -0.15
CA ILE A 130 11.35 8.24 -1.02
C ILE A 130 9.98 7.60 -0.88
N GLU A 131 9.26 7.47 -1.98
CA GLU A 131 8.00 6.72 -2.04
C GLU A 131 8.31 5.23 -2.27
N LEU A 132 7.78 4.40 -1.40
CA LEU A 132 8.00 2.95 -1.41
C LEU A 132 6.68 2.23 -1.61
N ARG A 133 6.71 1.15 -2.39
CA ARG A 133 5.59 0.22 -2.54
C ARG A 133 6.09 -1.20 -2.42
N ALA A 134 5.32 -2.05 -1.74
CA ALA A 134 5.64 -3.46 -1.58
C ALA A 134 4.40 -4.34 -1.65
N SER A 135 4.55 -5.54 -2.19
CA SER A 135 3.51 -6.57 -2.21
C SER A 135 4.12 -7.97 -2.25
N LEU A 136 3.32 -8.98 -1.92
CA LEU A 136 3.64 -10.37 -2.19
C LEU A 136 2.86 -10.85 -3.41
N MET A 137 3.55 -11.56 -4.29
CA MET A 137 2.99 -12.18 -5.49
C MET A 137 3.29 -13.68 -5.49
N GLN A 138 2.39 -14.47 -6.05
CA GLN A 138 2.66 -15.85 -6.44
C GLN A 138 2.37 -15.99 -7.93
N ASP A 139 3.38 -16.36 -8.68
CA ASP A 139 3.35 -16.25 -10.14
C ASP A 139 2.94 -14.78 -10.52
N ASP A 140 1.84 -14.58 -11.26
CA ASP A 140 1.34 -13.24 -11.61
C ASP A 140 0.12 -12.82 -10.78
N GLN A 141 -0.19 -13.53 -9.68
CA GLN A 141 -1.33 -13.23 -8.83
C GLN A 141 -0.90 -12.52 -7.56
N ALA A 142 -1.64 -11.47 -7.20
CA ALA A 142 -1.44 -10.78 -5.94
C ALA A 142 -1.84 -11.66 -4.75
N LEU A 143 -0.93 -11.86 -3.80
CA LEU A 143 -1.18 -12.54 -2.53
C LEU A 143 -1.43 -11.58 -1.39
N SER A 144 -1.02 -10.33 -1.53
CA SER A 144 -1.22 -9.31 -0.50
C SER A 144 -1.81 -8.04 -1.07
N GLU A 145 -2.33 -7.19 -0.20
CA GLU A 145 -2.52 -5.77 -0.50
C GLU A 145 -1.20 -5.10 -0.90
N ILE A 146 -1.27 -3.88 -1.40
CA ILE A 146 -0.09 -3.07 -1.69
C ILE A 146 0.22 -2.23 -0.44
N TRP A 147 1.40 -2.42 0.14
CA TRP A 147 1.95 -1.54 1.17
C TRP A 147 2.54 -0.31 0.50
N ILE A 148 2.16 0.86 1.00
CA ILE A 148 2.64 2.16 0.52
C ILE A 148 3.25 2.89 1.72
N TYR A 149 4.45 3.42 1.53
CA TYR A 149 5.15 4.13 2.58
C TYR A 149 6.00 5.27 2.01
N ARG A 150 5.90 6.42 2.65
CA ARG A 150 6.78 7.53 2.35
C ARG A 150 7.85 7.63 3.43
N TRP A 151 9.07 7.32 3.05
CA TRP A 151 10.24 7.56 3.89
C TRP A 151 10.63 9.05 3.78
N ALA A 152 10.74 9.72 4.90
CA ALA A 152 11.35 11.04 5.03
C ALA A 152 12.40 10.97 6.15
N PRO A 153 13.63 11.43 5.91
CA PRO A 153 14.71 11.45 6.89
C PRO A 153 14.39 12.31 8.10
#